data_4d606a83cc4ac7f2c29f39abf8d4ccbb
#
_entry.id   4d606a83cc4ac7f2c29f39abf8d4ccbb
#
_cell.length_a   1.000
_cell.length_b   1.000
_cell.length_c   1.000
_cell.angle_alpha   90.00
_cell.angle_beta   90.00
_cell.angle_gamma   90.00
#
_symmetry.space_group_name_H-M   'P 1'
#
loop_
_entity.id
_entity.type
_entity.pdbx_description
1 polymer ?
#
loop_
_entity_poly.entity_id
_entity_poly.type
_entity_poly.pdbx_seq_one_letter_code
_entity_poly.pdbx_strand_id
1 'polypeptide(L)'
;MPIDRRHLGKKYGPYRFHVGREAVRDFVAAVGGGVPGHVFSAPPQVYHPATYLTAQSADGVVAPPTFAAVFAIEPFAKACSDPELGLNVLRLVHGEQEFEFVEPVRPGDVLDTLGEITLLRDRGTLDFLEVTTRTTNQHGRLVVKGVWTAIIRN
;
A
#
# COMPACT_ATOMS: atom_id res chain seq x y z
N MET A 1 -10.56 5.56 -25.14
CA MET A 1 -10.18 7.01 -25.20
C MET A 1 -8.85 7.14 -24.50
N PRO A 2 -7.83 7.77 -25.08
CA PRO A 2 -6.53 7.86 -24.45
C PRO A 2 -6.63 8.60 -23.10
N ILE A 3 -5.89 8.14 -22.12
CA ILE A 3 -5.87 8.71 -20.78
C ILE A 3 -5.36 10.16 -20.81
N ASP A 4 -6.09 11.08 -20.19
CA ASP A 4 -5.79 12.50 -20.25
C ASP A 4 -4.65 12.89 -19.30
N ARG A 5 -3.53 13.32 -19.88
CA ARG A 5 -2.34 13.73 -19.13
C ARG A 5 -2.50 15.00 -18.27
N ARG A 6 -3.62 15.75 -18.43
CA ARG A 6 -3.90 16.91 -17.57
C ARG A 6 -4.01 16.57 -16.10
N HIS A 7 -4.29 15.30 -15.79
CA HIS A 7 -4.43 14.82 -14.42
C HIS A 7 -3.11 14.39 -13.77
N LEU A 8 -1.97 14.50 -14.48
CA LEU A 8 -0.66 14.26 -13.87
C LEU A 8 -0.44 15.24 -12.71
N GLY A 9 0.00 14.74 -11.58
CA GLY A 9 0.14 15.51 -10.34
C GLY A 9 -1.15 15.68 -9.52
N LYS A 10 -2.30 15.15 -9.98
CA LYS A 10 -3.53 15.17 -9.19
C LYS A 10 -3.34 14.38 -7.91
N LYS A 11 -3.81 14.96 -6.79
CA LYS A 11 -3.63 14.38 -5.44
C LYS A 11 -4.93 13.82 -4.88
N TYR A 12 -4.79 12.76 -4.08
CA TYR A 12 -5.88 12.08 -3.40
C TYR A 12 -5.55 11.90 -1.93
N GLY A 13 -6.43 12.35 -1.06
CA GLY A 13 -6.23 12.29 0.39
C GLY A 13 -5.83 13.64 1.00
N PRO A 14 -5.24 13.66 2.22
CA PRO A 14 -4.82 12.47 2.95
C PRO A 14 -6.00 11.62 3.47
N TYR A 15 -5.80 10.30 3.48
CA TYR A 15 -6.75 9.35 4.07
C TYR A 15 -6.18 8.84 5.39
N ARG A 16 -6.98 8.94 6.44
CA ARG A 16 -6.58 8.56 7.80
C ARG A 16 -6.94 7.12 8.11
N PHE A 17 -5.98 6.40 8.67
CA PHE A 17 -6.15 5.02 9.12
C PHE A 17 -5.63 4.85 10.56
N HIS A 18 -6.47 4.29 11.43
CA HIS A 18 -6.10 3.95 12.79
C HIS A 18 -5.68 2.48 12.86
N VAL A 19 -4.45 2.22 13.26
CA VAL A 19 -3.90 0.87 13.32
C VAL A 19 -4.42 0.16 14.57
N GLY A 20 -5.44 -0.68 14.40
CA GLY A 20 -6.00 -1.50 15.47
C GLY A 20 -5.15 -2.75 15.73
N ARG A 21 -5.01 -3.15 17.00
CA ARG A 21 -4.30 -4.38 17.38
C ARG A 21 -4.95 -5.63 16.76
N GLU A 22 -6.28 -5.67 16.72
CA GLU A 22 -7.03 -6.79 16.13
C GLU A 22 -6.80 -6.87 14.63
N ALA A 23 -6.84 -5.74 13.92
CA ALA A 23 -6.61 -5.70 12.48
C ALA A 23 -5.20 -6.25 12.12
N VAL A 24 -4.18 -5.87 12.89
CA VAL A 24 -2.82 -6.40 12.70
C VAL A 24 -2.77 -7.90 12.98
N ARG A 25 -3.38 -8.35 14.08
CA ARG A 25 -3.41 -9.77 14.45
C ARG A 25 -4.14 -10.63 13.41
N ASP A 26 -5.29 -10.17 12.92
CA ASP A 26 -6.08 -10.88 11.92
C ASP A 26 -5.34 -10.95 10.58
N PHE A 27 -4.65 -9.89 10.20
CA PHE A 27 -3.81 -9.88 9.01
C PHE A 27 -2.65 -10.87 9.14
N VAL A 28 -1.94 -10.88 10.28
CA VAL A 28 -0.85 -11.83 10.56
C VAL A 28 -1.37 -13.27 10.47
N ALA A 29 -2.53 -13.55 11.04
CA ALA A 29 -3.15 -14.88 10.97
C ALA A 29 -3.48 -15.27 9.52
N ALA A 30 -4.03 -14.33 8.73
CA ALA A 30 -4.41 -14.55 7.33
C ALA A 30 -3.20 -14.83 6.42
N VAL A 31 -2.06 -14.18 6.66
CA VAL A 31 -0.82 -14.42 5.87
C VAL A 31 0.04 -15.56 6.42
N GLY A 32 -0.44 -16.32 7.41
CA GLY A 32 0.24 -17.50 7.95
C GLY A 32 1.26 -17.23 9.06
N GLY A 33 1.34 -15.99 9.56
CA GLY A 33 2.31 -15.60 10.59
C GLY A 33 2.05 -16.11 12.00
N GLY A 34 0.92 -16.78 12.23
CA GLY A 34 0.51 -17.28 13.55
C GLY A 34 0.36 -18.79 13.67
N VAL A 35 0.66 -19.56 12.61
CA VAL A 35 0.49 -21.03 12.65
C VAL A 35 1.79 -21.70 13.11
N PRO A 36 1.81 -22.39 14.28
CA PRO A 36 2.95 -23.20 14.69
C PRO A 36 3.26 -24.23 13.59
N GLY A 37 4.47 -24.21 13.05
CA GLY A 37 4.94 -25.15 12.02
C GLY A 37 5.00 -24.60 10.60
N HIS A 38 4.41 -23.47 10.29
CA HIS A 38 4.72 -22.73 9.06
C HIS A 38 5.91 -21.79 9.30
N VAL A 39 7.06 -22.39 9.46
CA VAL A 39 8.32 -21.67 9.34
C VAL A 39 8.54 -21.51 7.84
N PHE A 40 8.34 -20.31 7.31
CA PHE A 40 8.97 -19.97 6.05
C PHE A 40 10.46 -20.13 6.29
N SER A 41 11.04 -21.20 5.76
CA SER A 41 12.47 -21.42 5.74
C SER A 41 13.08 -20.50 4.67
N ALA A 42 13.03 -19.20 4.95
CA ALA A 42 13.79 -18.22 4.22
C ALA A 42 15.21 -18.17 4.80
N PRO A 43 16.25 -18.01 3.99
CA PRO A 43 17.60 -17.84 4.49
C PRO A 43 17.65 -16.66 5.47
N PRO A 44 18.52 -16.69 6.48
CA PRO A 44 18.49 -15.81 7.66
C PRO A 44 18.69 -14.31 7.41
N GLN A 45 18.73 -13.87 6.17
CA GLN A 45 18.95 -12.47 5.77
C GLN A 45 17.75 -11.82 5.08
N VAL A 46 16.65 -12.54 4.88
CA VAL A 46 15.46 -12.00 4.23
C VAL A 46 14.30 -12.12 5.22
N TYR A 47 13.94 -11.00 5.82
CA TYR A 47 12.69 -10.76 6.55
C TYR A 47 12.01 -12.01 7.12
N HIS A 48 12.47 -12.43 8.26
CA HIS A 48 11.77 -13.48 8.99
C HIS A 48 10.48 -12.87 9.59
N PRO A 49 9.26 -13.33 9.25
CA PRO A 49 8.03 -12.83 9.86
C PRO A 49 8.07 -12.89 11.38
N ALA A 50 8.73 -13.93 11.95
CA ALA A 50 8.99 -14.05 13.38
C ALA A 50 9.88 -12.92 13.92
N THR A 51 10.83 -12.40 13.15
CA THR A 51 11.68 -11.28 13.60
C THR A 51 10.88 -9.97 13.62
N TYR A 52 9.92 -9.81 12.73
CA TYR A 52 8.96 -8.69 12.77
C TYR A 52 7.99 -8.83 13.94
N LEU A 53 7.57 -10.05 14.26
CA LEU A 53 6.70 -10.33 15.40
C LEU A 53 7.45 -10.32 16.74
N THR A 54 8.78 -10.54 16.72
CA THR A 54 9.66 -10.55 17.90
C THR A 54 10.52 -9.31 18.02
N ALA A 55 10.48 -8.37 17.05
CA ALA A 55 11.04 -7.04 17.25
C ALA A 55 10.22 -6.36 18.34
N GLN A 56 10.56 -6.69 19.58
CA GLN A 56 9.88 -6.30 20.80
C GLN A 56 10.03 -4.79 20.98
N SER A 57 8.99 -4.06 20.64
CA SER A 57 8.64 -2.87 21.43
C SER A 57 8.14 -3.37 22.79
N ALA A 58 8.15 -2.55 23.83
CA ALA A 58 7.61 -2.89 25.15
C ALA A 58 6.17 -3.44 25.11
N ASP A 59 5.45 -3.30 23.99
CA ASP A 59 4.10 -3.82 23.70
C ASP A 59 4.06 -4.90 22.59
N GLY A 60 5.17 -5.33 22.07
CA GLY A 60 5.41 -6.62 21.40
C GLY A 60 4.85 -6.81 19.98
N VAL A 61 4.07 -5.94 19.38
CA VAL A 61 3.43 -6.19 18.07
C VAL A 61 3.82 -5.14 17.03
N VAL A 62 4.39 -5.61 15.93
CA VAL A 62 4.66 -4.81 14.72
C VAL A 62 3.85 -5.39 13.58
N ALA A 63 3.21 -4.53 12.79
CA ALA A 63 2.50 -4.97 11.59
C ALA A 63 3.50 -5.52 10.56
N PRO A 64 3.19 -6.65 9.88
CA PRO A 64 4.04 -7.15 8.82
C PRO A 64 4.12 -6.15 7.66
N PRO A 65 5.21 -6.13 6.88
CA PRO A 65 5.40 -5.14 5.80
C PRO A 65 4.23 -5.06 4.84
N THR A 66 3.67 -6.20 4.44
CA THR A 66 2.53 -6.27 3.51
C THR A 66 1.23 -5.71 4.06
N PHE A 67 1.15 -5.45 5.39
CA PHE A 67 0.03 -4.71 5.99
C PHE A 67 -0.09 -3.29 5.41
N ALA A 68 0.97 -2.75 4.82
CA ALA A 68 0.93 -1.48 4.10
C ALA A 68 -0.13 -1.45 2.99
N ALA A 69 -0.44 -2.59 2.37
CA ALA A 69 -1.50 -2.69 1.38
C ALA A 69 -2.88 -2.35 1.95
N VAL A 70 -3.12 -2.56 3.25
CA VAL A 70 -4.41 -2.28 3.91
C VAL A 70 -4.69 -0.79 4.03
N PHE A 71 -3.70 0.00 4.43
CA PHE A 71 -3.90 1.43 4.70
C PHE A 71 -3.45 2.35 3.56
N ALA A 72 -2.54 1.89 2.68
CA ALA A 72 -1.96 2.76 1.65
C ALA A 72 -2.66 2.65 0.28
N ILE A 73 -3.65 1.76 0.12
CA ILE A 73 -4.36 1.54 -1.15
C ILE A 73 -5.38 2.63 -1.48
N GLU A 74 -5.93 3.32 -0.49
CA GLU A 74 -7.09 4.20 -0.69
C GLU A 74 -6.88 5.28 -1.74
N PRO A 75 -5.75 6.03 -1.78
CA PRO A 75 -5.51 7.01 -2.83
C PRO A 75 -5.50 6.40 -4.23
N PHE A 76 -4.92 5.20 -4.39
CA PHE A 76 -4.91 4.47 -5.66
C PHE A 76 -6.32 4.05 -6.08
N ALA A 77 -7.11 3.51 -5.16
CA ALA A 77 -8.49 3.11 -5.42
C ALA A 77 -9.34 4.31 -5.83
N LYS A 78 -9.15 5.48 -5.17
CA LYS A 78 -9.82 6.72 -5.53
C LYS A 78 -9.42 7.24 -6.92
N ALA A 79 -8.14 7.18 -7.26
CA ALA A 79 -7.66 7.53 -8.59
C ALA A 79 -8.28 6.62 -9.66
N CYS A 80 -8.29 5.30 -9.43
CA CYS A 80 -8.89 4.34 -10.38
C CYS A 80 -10.39 4.56 -10.59
N SER A 81 -11.11 5.04 -9.59
CA SER A 81 -12.56 5.29 -9.64
C SER A 81 -12.94 6.75 -9.93
N ASP A 82 -11.96 7.61 -10.19
CA ASP A 82 -12.20 9.03 -10.44
C ASP A 82 -12.90 9.26 -11.79
N PRO A 83 -14.13 9.82 -11.79
CA PRO A 83 -14.87 10.07 -13.03
C PRO A 83 -14.14 11.03 -14.00
N GLU A 84 -13.31 11.94 -13.49
CA GLU A 84 -12.57 12.88 -14.34
C GLU A 84 -11.48 12.18 -15.15
N LEU A 85 -10.94 11.07 -14.67
CA LEU A 85 -9.98 10.24 -15.41
C LEU A 85 -10.66 9.40 -16.50
N GLY A 86 -11.96 9.14 -16.37
CA GLY A 86 -12.75 8.39 -17.35
C GLY A 86 -12.27 6.96 -17.58
N LEU A 87 -11.61 6.34 -16.60
CA LEU A 87 -11.06 4.99 -16.73
C LEU A 87 -12.16 3.94 -16.78
N ASN A 88 -11.98 2.93 -17.63
CA ASN A 88 -12.86 1.77 -17.63
C ASN A 88 -12.44 0.78 -16.55
N VAL A 89 -13.01 0.93 -15.35
CA VAL A 89 -12.68 0.09 -14.19
C VAL A 89 -12.96 -1.40 -14.42
N LEU A 90 -13.87 -1.76 -15.34
CA LEU A 90 -14.15 -3.16 -15.68
C LEU A 90 -13.02 -3.81 -16.49
N ARG A 91 -12.14 -3.01 -17.06
CA ARG A 91 -10.98 -3.44 -17.85
C ARG A 91 -9.65 -3.07 -17.19
N LEU A 92 -9.70 -2.66 -15.91
CA LEU A 92 -8.56 -2.29 -15.11
C LEU A 92 -8.07 -3.49 -14.32
N VAL A 93 -6.76 -3.67 -14.29
CA VAL A 93 -6.08 -4.61 -13.40
C VAL A 93 -5.02 -3.88 -12.60
N HIS A 94 -4.81 -4.31 -11.36
CA HIS A 94 -3.67 -3.89 -10.55
C HIS A 94 -2.44 -4.64 -11.08
N GLY A 95 -1.55 -3.94 -11.79
CA GLY A 95 -0.44 -4.53 -12.53
C GLY A 95 0.81 -4.73 -11.68
N GLU A 96 1.22 -3.68 -10.95
CA GLU A 96 2.44 -3.70 -10.15
C GLU A 96 2.25 -2.91 -8.86
N GLN A 97 3.03 -3.29 -7.85
CA GLN A 97 3.10 -2.59 -6.57
C GLN A 97 4.50 -2.66 -5.99
N GLU A 98 5.04 -1.51 -5.58
CA GLU A 98 6.30 -1.38 -4.89
C GLU A 98 6.12 -0.66 -3.56
N PHE A 99 6.86 -1.07 -2.52
CA PHE A 99 6.91 -0.38 -1.24
C PHE A 99 8.36 -0.13 -0.81
N GLU A 100 8.62 1.09 -0.35
CA GLU A 100 9.81 1.48 0.40
C GLU A 100 9.41 1.68 1.86
N PHE A 101 9.84 0.76 2.73
CA PHE A 101 9.57 0.81 4.16
C PHE A 101 10.62 1.65 4.88
N VAL A 102 10.18 2.65 5.65
CA VAL A 102 11.05 3.59 6.39
C VAL A 102 10.97 3.34 7.88
N GLU A 103 9.76 3.22 8.42
CA GLU A 103 9.52 2.93 9.83
C GLU A 103 8.50 1.79 10.01
N PRO A 104 8.63 0.97 11.04
CA PRO A 104 7.67 -0.07 11.34
C PRO A 104 6.34 0.54 11.82
N VAL A 105 5.24 -0.08 11.40
CA VAL A 105 3.88 0.26 11.84
C VAL A 105 3.51 -0.55 13.06
N ARG A 106 2.89 0.09 14.04
CA ARG A 106 2.48 -0.52 15.31
C ARG A 106 1.00 -0.27 15.61
N PRO A 107 0.35 -1.19 16.32
CA PRO A 107 -0.97 -0.91 16.89
C PRO A 107 -0.95 0.38 17.72
N GLY A 108 -1.95 1.23 17.50
CA GLY A 108 -2.04 2.56 18.09
C GLY A 108 -1.53 3.69 17.20
N ASP A 109 -0.82 3.38 16.11
CA ASP A 109 -0.43 4.41 15.15
C ASP A 109 -1.65 4.99 14.44
N VAL A 110 -1.57 6.28 14.14
CA VAL A 110 -2.50 7.01 13.29
C VAL A 110 -1.75 7.40 12.04
N LEU A 111 -2.16 6.83 10.92
CA LEU A 111 -1.49 6.96 9.64
C LEU A 111 -2.30 7.85 8.70
N ASP A 112 -1.64 8.80 8.05
CA ASP A 112 -2.22 9.63 7.00
C ASP A 112 -1.52 9.32 5.68
N THR A 113 -2.27 8.84 4.69
CA THR A 113 -1.76 8.50 3.36
C THR A 113 -2.23 9.50 2.31
N LEU A 114 -1.27 10.13 1.65
CA LEU A 114 -1.48 11.00 0.49
C LEU A 114 -0.97 10.28 -0.76
N GLY A 115 -1.79 10.29 -1.82
CA GLY A 115 -1.41 9.80 -3.15
C GLY A 115 -1.31 10.92 -4.16
N GLU A 116 -0.50 10.71 -5.18
CA GLU A 116 -0.33 11.60 -6.32
C GLU A 116 -0.19 10.78 -7.60
N ILE A 117 -0.87 11.17 -8.67
CA ILE A 117 -0.67 10.57 -9.99
C ILE A 117 0.70 10.97 -10.50
N THR A 118 1.60 10.00 -10.64
CA THR A 118 2.98 10.21 -11.08
C THR A 118 3.24 9.78 -12.52
N LEU A 119 2.36 8.94 -13.08
CA LEU A 119 2.45 8.54 -14.48
C LEU A 119 1.06 8.32 -15.07
N LEU A 120 0.86 8.89 -16.27
CA LEU A 120 -0.24 8.58 -17.18
C LEU A 120 0.35 8.31 -18.56
N ARG A 121 0.22 7.08 -19.06
CA ARG A 121 0.83 6.66 -20.32
C ARG A 121 -0.16 5.86 -21.17
N ASP A 122 -0.36 6.32 -22.39
CA ASP A 122 -1.05 5.60 -23.45
C ASP A 122 -0.03 4.75 -24.23
N ARG A 123 -0.34 3.49 -24.45
CA ARG A 123 0.39 2.53 -25.28
C ARG A 123 -0.52 1.88 -26.33
N GLY A 124 -1.48 2.61 -26.84
CA GLY A 124 -2.43 2.17 -27.86
C GLY A 124 -3.53 1.28 -27.33
N THR A 125 -3.26 0.00 -27.12
CA THR A 125 -4.26 -0.96 -26.58
C THR A 125 -4.28 -1.00 -25.05
N LEU A 126 -3.30 -0.40 -24.39
CA LEU A 126 -3.16 -0.36 -22.95
C LEU A 126 -2.83 1.06 -22.47
N ASP A 127 -3.54 1.48 -21.44
CA ASP A 127 -3.19 2.68 -20.67
C ASP A 127 -2.57 2.27 -19.33
N PHE A 128 -1.64 3.11 -18.84
CA PHE A 128 -0.97 2.92 -17.56
C PHE A 128 -1.21 4.14 -16.67
N LEU A 129 -1.64 3.88 -15.46
CA LEU A 129 -1.76 4.85 -14.39
C LEU A 129 -0.85 4.44 -13.25
N GLU A 130 0.08 5.32 -12.83
CA GLU A 130 0.79 5.15 -11.57
C GLU A 130 0.34 6.18 -10.55
N VAL A 131 0.15 5.70 -9.32
CA VAL A 131 -0.09 6.56 -8.16
C VAL A 131 1.01 6.28 -7.15
N THR A 132 1.78 7.32 -6.82
CA THR A 132 2.75 7.26 -5.72
C THR A 132 2.07 7.67 -4.43
N THR A 133 2.19 6.87 -3.39
CA THR A 133 1.64 7.13 -2.07
C THR A 133 2.74 7.42 -1.05
N ARG A 134 2.45 8.32 -0.12
CA ARG A 134 3.29 8.63 1.04
C ARG A 134 2.44 8.55 2.29
N THR A 135 2.83 7.68 3.20
CA THR A 135 2.15 7.51 4.48
C THR A 135 3.03 8.05 5.60
N THR A 136 2.46 8.92 6.42
CA THR A 136 3.10 9.47 7.62
C THR A 136 2.35 9.04 8.87
N ASN A 137 3.06 8.92 10.00
CA ASN A 137 2.44 8.63 11.28
C ASN A 137 1.97 9.93 11.98
N GLN A 138 1.39 9.79 13.18
CA GLN A 138 0.89 10.89 14.02
C GLN A 138 1.97 11.92 14.41
N HIS A 139 3.25 11.59 14.24
CA HIS A 139 4.37 12.48 14.48
C HIS A 139 4.89 13.16 13.21
N GLY A 140 4.19 12.99 12.07
CA GLY A 140 4.60 13.51 10.77
C GLY A 140 5.79 12.79 10.14
N ARG A 141 6.24 11.66 10.71
CA ARG A 141 7.35 10.88 10.17
C ARG A 141 6.89 9.95 9.06
N LEU A 142 7.67 9.88 7.98
CA LEU A 142 7.41 8.97 6.89
C LEU A 142 7.54 7.52 7.36
N VAL A 143 6.52 6.72 7.06
CA VAL A 143 6.43 5.29 7.41
C VAL A 143 6.69 4.42 6.19
N VAL A 144 5.98 4.70 5.11
CA VAL A 144 6.10 3.95 3.85
C VAL A 144 5.82 4.85 2.65
N LYS A 145 6.53 4.61 1.57
CA LYS A 145 6.17 5.05 0.22
C LYS A 145 5.68 3.85 -0.57
N GLY A 146 4.69 4.07 -1.44
CA GLY A 146 4.18 3.05 -2.35
C GLY A 146 4.12 3.58 -3.78
N VAL A 147 4.37 2.71 -4.75
CA VAL A 147 4.05 2.94 -6.16
C VAL A 147 3.04 1.87 -6.58
N TRP A 148 1.92 2.32 -7.13
CA TRP A 148 0.80 1.47 -7.51
C TRP A 148 0.52 1.67 -8.98
N THR A 149 0.57 0.60 -9.75
CA THR A 149 0.35 0.65 -11.20
C THR A 149 -0.95 -0.02 -11.57
N ALA A 150 -1.86 0.72 -12.18
CA ALA A 150 -3.02 0.16 -12.86
C ALA A 150 -2.73 0.06 -14.37
N ILE A 151 -3.18 -1.04 -14.96
CA ILE A 151 -3.16 -1.29 -16.40
C ILE A 151 -4.60 -1.38 -16.88
N ILE A 152 -4.96 -0.52 -17.83
CA ILE A 152 -6.32 -0.45 -18.36
C ILE A 152 -6.28 -0.88 -19.83
N ARG A 153 -7.13 -1.81 -20.20
CA ARG A 153 -7.27 -2.26 -21.58
C ARG A 153 -8.27 -1.36 -22.32
N ASN A 154 -7.84 -0.77 -23.42
CA ASN A 154 -8.66 0.05 -24.32
C ASN A 154 -9.61 -0.79 -25.19
#